data_f48127145e1f07888a2a412db3b6367c
#
_entry.id   f48127145e1f07888a2a412db3b6367c
#
_cell.length_a   1.000
_cell.length_b   1.000
_cell.length_c   1.000
_cell.angle_alpha   90.00
_cell.angle_beta   90.00
_cell.angle_gamma   90.00
#
_symmetry.space_group_name_H-M   'P 1'
#
loop_
_entity.id
_entity.type
_entity.pdbx_description
1 polymer ?
#
loop_
_entity_poly.entity_id
_entity_poly.type
_entity_poly.pdbx_seq_one_letter_code
_entity_poly.pdbx_strand_id
1 'polypeptide(L)'
;FRGYNDFMMDNLHIEEITLTGKMLTENALKNYLPTVTMTNYTKESMDALKEAVFNLSQADDDISVEEARAEIAKIEALKNALVQKKTALVAEDFESLDAPAQPGEGLENAFDGNVSSLWHTSWNGGDVGKPATMVLKEPTEITGLRYVPRAYDSNGNLRDVKLVVTDESGKEHTFTVTDWPNNNKPKDIDFGKTIKAKKIVLTGTKTYGDGGDKYQSAAELIFTRPQVAETPLDLSGYEAALAKAQKLSD
;
A
#
# COMPACT_ATOMS: atom_id res chain seq x y z
N PHE A 1 -2.53 -5.30 -34.71
CA PHE A 1 -2.71 -4.39 -33.58
C PHE A 1 -4.19 -3.99 -33.45
N ARG A 2 -5.00 -4.87 -32.84
CA ARG A 2 -6.36 -4.56 -32.43
C ARG A 2 -6.39 -4.64 -30.91
N GLY A 3 -6.08 -3.57 -30.24
CA GLY A 3 -6.09 -3.51 -28.76
C GLY A 3 -5.94 -2.08 -28.24
N TYR A 4 -5.94 -1.11 -29.13
CA TYR A 4 -5.67 0.28 -28.77
C TYR A 4 -6.88 1.08 -28.27
N ASN A 5 -8.08 0.50 -28.25
CA ASN A 5 -9.29 1.22 -27.83
C ASN A 5 -9.66 1.06 -26.36
N ASP A 6 -8.93 0.26 -25.57
CA ASP A 6 -9.18 0.13 -24.13
C ASP A 6 -8.28 1.02 -23.26
N PHE A 7 -7.69 2.05 -23.85
CA PHE A 7 -6.80 2.99 -23.17
C PHE A 7 -7.55 4.11 -22.45
N MET A 8 -8.81 3.98 -22.24
CA MET A 8 -9.62 4.95 -21.52
C MET A 8 -9.98 4.40 -20.17
N MET A 9 -9.32 5.00 -19.14
CA MET A 9 -9.78 5.06 -17.76
C MET A 9 -9.48 3.86 -16.85
N ASP A 10 -8.63 4.11 -15.88
CA ASP A 10 -8.40 3.44 -14.60
C ASP A 10 -7.55 2.16 -14.54
N ASN A 11 -7.28 1.47 -15.62
CA ASN A 11 -6.38 0.33 -15.60
C ASN A 11 -5.58 0.25 -16.89
N LEU A 12 -4.32 0.65 -16.88
CA LEU A 12 -3.40 0.29 -17.93
C LEU A 12 -3.06 -1.20 -17.78
N HIS A 13 -3.91 -2.06 -18.31
CA HIS A 13 -3.57 -3.46 -18.54
C HIS A 13 -2.69 -3.52 -19.80
N ILE A 14 -1.39 -3.60 -19.59
CA ILE A 14 -0.47 -3.99 -20.66
C ILE A 14 -0.36 -5.49 -20.57
N GLU A 15 -1.03 -6.21 -21.47
CA GLU A 15 -0.88 -7.66 -21.61
C GLU A 15 0.54 -7.99 -22.06
N GLU A 16 1.05 -9.13 -21.56
CA GLU A 16 2.36 -9.64 -21.91
C GLU A 16 2.46 -9.87 -23.43
N ILE A 17 3.39 -9.17 -24.10
CA ILE A 17 3.75 -9.46 -25.47
C ILE A 17 4.77 -10.59 -25.45
N THR A 18 4.32 -11.82 -25.57
CA THR A 18 5.18 -12.97 -25.78
C THR A 18 5.71 -12.93 -27.21
N LEU A 19 6.96 -12.49 -27.36
CA LEU A 19 7.65 -12.47 -28.67
C LEU A 19 8.18 -13.87 -28.96
N THR A 20 7.39 -14.70 -29.62
CA THR A 20 7.82 -16.00 -30.14
C THR A 20 8.55 -15.81 -31.46
N GLY A 21 9.89 -15.83 -31.40
CA GLY A 21 10.81 -16.37 -32.41
C GLY A 21 10.81 -15.86 -33.85
N LYS A 22 10.15 -14.76 -34.20
CA LYS A 22 10.32 -14.09 -35.50
C LYS A 22 11.00 -12.75 -35.32
N MET A 23 11.95 -12.46 -36.24
CA MET A 23 12.71 -11.23 -36.25
C MET A 23 11.85 -10.02 -35.88
N LEU A 24 12.13 -9.46 -34.71
CA LEU A 24 11.61 -8.16 -34.32
C LEU A 24 12.18 -7.15 -35.29
N THR A 25 11.32 -6.51 -36.06
CA THR A 25 11.71 -5.34 -36.84
C THR A 25 12.12 -4.22 -35.89
N GLU A 26 13.02 -3.34 -36.28
CA GLU A 26 13.46 -2.17 -35.50
C GLU A 26 12.27 -1.41 -34.92
N ASN A 27 11.18 -1.24 -35.70
CA ASN A 27 9.95 -0.60 -35.27
C ASN A 27 9.21 -1.34 -34.14
N ALA A 28 9.30 -2.67 -34.05
CA ALA A 28 8.68 -3.43 -32.97
C ALA A 28 9.42 -3.24 -31.65
N LEU A 29 10.75 -3.06 -31.68
CA LEU A 29 11.54 -2.79 -30.46
C LEU A 29 11.28 -1.40 -29.90
N LYS A 30 11.09 -0.39 -30.76
CA LYS A 30 10.75 0.99 -30.33
C LYS A 30 9.40 1.08 -29.60
N ASN A 31 8.48 0.17 -29.90
CA ASN A 31 7.16 0.13 -29.28
C ASN A 31 7.09 -0.87 -28.12
N TYR A 32 8.24 -1.24 -27.55
CA TYR A 32 8.26 -2.11 -26.39
C TYR A 32 7.60 -1.44 -25.19
N LEU A 33 6.59 -2.12 -24.60
CA LEU A 33 5.88 -1.68 -23.42
C LEU A 33 5.95 -2.76 -22.34
N PRO A 34 6.49 -2.45 -21.16
CA PRO A 34 6.51 -3.40 -20.06
C PRO A 34 5.12 -3.59 -19.45
N THR A 35 4.77 -4.80 -19.04
CA THR A 35 3.52 -5.07 -18.33
C THR A 35 3.62 -4.64 -16.88
N VAL A 36 2.83 -3.64 -16.48
CA VAL A 36 2.81 -3.08 -15.13
C VAL A 36 1.41 -2.60 -14.76
N THR A 37 0.96 -2.87 -13.52
CA THR A 37 -0.27 -2.28 -12.97
C THR A 37 0.06 -0.97 -12.27
N MET A 38 -0.17 0.16 -12.92
CA MET A 38 0.30 1.50 -12.49
C MET A 38 -0.22 1.95 -11.12
N THR A 39 -1.39 1.50 -10.71
CA THR A 39 -2.03 1.91 -9.44
C THR A 39 -1.31 1.40 -8.19
N ASN A 40 -0.45 0.39 -8.33
CA ASN A 40 0.18 -0.29 -7.19
C ASN A 40 1.58 0.23 -6.84
N TYR A 41 2.13 1.18 -7.61
CA TYR A 41 3.51 1.63 -7.46
C TYR A 41 3.62 3.11 -7.13
N THR A 42 4.74 3.52 -6.52
CA THR A 42 4.98 4.93 -6.22
C THR A 42 5.16 5.75 -7.49
N LYS A 43 4.75 7.03 -7.43
CA LYS A 43 4.87 7.93 -8.58
C LYS A 43 6.31 8.02 -9.09
N GLU A 44 7.28 8.15 -8.18
CA GLU A 44 8.70 8.33 -8.51
C GLU A 44 9.25 7.13 -9.30
N SER A 45 8.96 5.90 -8.86
CA SER A 45 9.41 4.70 -9.55
C SER A 45 8.70 4.51 -10.89
N MET A 46 7.43 4.90 -10.99
CA MET A 46 6.67 4.86 -12.24
C MET A 46 7.12 5.93 -13.22
N ASP A 47 7.44 7.14 -12.76
CA ASP A 47 7.88 8.23 -13.65
C ASP A 47 9.22 7.87 -14.32
N ALA A 48 10.16 7.28 -13.58
CA ALA A 48 11.43 6.80 -14.17
C ALA A 48 11.20 5.73 -15.24
N LEU A 49 10.27 4.79 -15.00
CA LEU A 49 9.91 3.77 -15.99
C LEU A 49 9.25 4.38 -17.23
N LYS A 50 8.30 5.30 -17.04
CA LYS A 50 7.61 6.00 -18.13
C LYS A 50 8.58 6.80 -18.99
N GLU A 51 9.50 7.52 -18.36
CA GLU A 51 10.53 8.29 -19.06
C GLU A 51 11.41 7.39 -19.94
N ALA A 52 11.84 6.25 -19.41
CA ALA A 52 12.64 5.31 -20.19
C ALA A 52 11.88 4.73 -21.39
N VAL A 53 10.60 4.37 -21.21
CA VAL A 53 9.73 3.90 -22.31
C VAL A 53 9.52 5.00 -23.34
N PHE A 54 9.24 6.23 -22.90
CA PHE A 54 9.06 7.38 -23.78
C PHE A 54 10.32 7.66 -24.59
N ASN A 55 11.51 7.67 -23.96
CA ASN A 55 12.76 7.92 -24.64
C ASN A 55 13.05 6.87 -25.72
N LEU A 56 12.78 5.60 -25.45
CA LEU A 56 12.90 4.55 -26.47
C LEU A 56 11.94 4.80 -27.64
N SER A 57 10.68 5.18 -27.36
CA SER A 57 9.67 5.47 -28.40
C SER A 57 10.01 6.69 -29.26
N GLN A 58 10.87 7.59 -28.77
CA GLN A 58 11.33 8.79 -29.47
C GLN A 58 12.69 8.61 -30.15
N ALA A 59 13.30 7.41 -30.03
CA ALA A 59 14.58 7.14 -30.67
C ALA A 59 14.49 7.31 -32.20
N ASP A 60 15.62 7.71 -32.80
CA ASP A 60 15.72 7.93 -34.25
C ASP A 60 15.41 6.65 -35.05
N ASP A 61 14.95 6.83 -36.28
CA ASP A 61 14.56 5.68 -37.14
C ASP A 61 15.73 4.78 -37.51
N ASP A 62 16.95 5.22 -37.28
CA ASP A 62 18.20 4.48 -37.53
C ASP A 62 18.79 3.84 -36.26
N ILE A 63 18.07 3.86 -35.11
CA ILE A 63 18.52 3.12 -33.92
C ILE A 63 18.76 1.65 -34.27
N SER A 64 19.94 1.15 -33.95
CA SER A 64 20.27 -0.24 -34.22
C SER A 64 19.47 -1.19 -33.30
N VAL A 65 19.28 -2.42 -33.75
CA VAL A 65 18.61 -3.47 -32.93
C VAL A 65 19.36 -3.71 -31.61
N GLU A 66 20.69 -3.56 -31.61
CA GLU A 66 21.52 -3.75 -30.42
C GLU A 66 21.28 -2.62 -29.39
N GLU A 67 21.23 -1.38 -29.83
CA GLU A 67 20.92 -0.21 -28.99
C GLU A 67 19.49 -0.29 -28.44
N ALA A 68 18.51 -0.62 -29.29
CA ALA A 68 17.13 -0.78 -28.85
C ALA A 68 16.97 -1.89 -27.79
N ARG A 69 17.68 -3.00 -27.91
CA ARG A 69 17.72 -4.08 -26.90
C ARG A 69 18.37 -3.62 -25.59
N ALA A 70 19.42 -2.79 -25.67
CA ALA A 70 20.05 -2.23 -24.47
C ALA A 70 19.08 -1.31 -23.71
N GLU A 71 18.30 -0.48 -24.43
CA GLU A 71 17.27 0.36 -23.81
C GLU A 71 16.13 -0.48 -23.22
N ILE A 72 15.67 -1.52 -23.89
CA ILE A 72 14.70 -2.48 -23.35
C ILE A 72 15.21 -3.12 -22.05
N ALA A 73 16.49 -3.51 -22.01
CA ALA A 73 17.07 -4.08 -20.78
C ALA A 73 17.05 -3.07 -19.62
N LYS A 74 17.24 -1.77 -19.86
CA LYS A 74 17.09 -0.70 -18.86
C LYS A 74 15.64 -0.57 -18.40
N ILE A 75 14.68 -0.60 -19.33
CA ILE A 75 13.25 -0.56 -19.03
C ILE A 75 12.86 -1.74 -18.13
N GLU A 76 13.31 -2.95 -18.45
CA GLU A 76 13.05 -4.13 -17.61
C GLU A 76 13.73 -4.03 -16.24
N ALA A 77 14.92 -3.45 -16.14
CA ALA A 77 15.57 -3.19 -14.86
C ALA A 77 14.74 -2.21 -14.00
N LEU A 78 14.24 -1.12 -14.59
CA LEU A 78 13.36 -0.15 -13.91
C LEU A 78 12.04 -0.78 -13.51
N LYS A 79 11.44 -1.62 -14.35
CA LYS A 79 10.22 -2.39 -14.02
C LYS A 79 10.46 -3.27 -12.79
N ASN A 80 11.58 -3.99 -12.73
CA ASN A 80 11.92 -4.85 -11.59
C ASN A 80 12.28 -4.04 -10.32
N ALA A 81 12.64 -2.77 -10.46
CA ALA A 81 12.93 -1.86 -9.36
C ALA A 81 11.72 -1.03 -8.92
N LEU A 82 10.51 -1.31 -9.44
CA LEU A 82 9.31 -0.58 -9.05
C LEU A 82 9.01 -0.74 -7.56
N VAL A 83 8.72 0.39 -6.91
CA VAL A 83 8.42 0.44 -5.47
C VAL A 83 6.90 0.45 -5.28
N GLN A 84 6.38 -0.58 -4.61
CA GLN A 84 4.95 -0.67 -4.32
C GLN A 84 4.49 0.47 -3.38
N LYS A 85 3.31 1.01 -3.64
CA LYS A 85 2.65 1.95 -2.72
C LYS A 85 2.29 1.19 -1.44
N LYS A 86 2.77 1.68 -0.32
CA LYS A 86 2.32 1.20 0.98
C LYS A 86 0.97 1.87 1.30
N THR A 87 -0.10 1.10 1.27
CA THR A 87 -1.46 1.59 1.61
C THR A 87 -1.72 1.57 3.12
N ALA A 88 -0.91 0.84 3.87
CA ALA A 88 -0.97 0.71 5.32
C ALA A 88 0.43 0.64 5.93
N LEU A 89 0.53 0.82 7.25
CA LEU A 89 1.74 0.54 8.00
C LEU A 89 1.92 -0.97 8.16
N VAL A 90 3.17 -1.43 8.15
CA VAL A 90 3.60 -2.81 8.41
C VAL A 90 4.58 -2.82 9.57
N ALA A 91 4.86 -3.99 10.14
CA ALA A 91 5.72 -4.11 11.33
C ALA A 91 7.10 -3.42 11.17
N GLU A 92 7.67 -3.47 9.98
CA GLU A 92 8.97 -2.87 9.65
C GLU A 92 8.98 -1.34 9.67
N ASP A 93 7.83 -0.68 9.64
CA ASP A 93 7.73 0.79 9.72
C ASP A 93 7.91 1.29 11.15
N PHE A 94 7.87 0.39 12.15
CA PHE A 94 7.98 0.77 13.56
C PHE A 94 9.41 0.56 14.10
N GLU A 95 9.86 1.52 14.89
CA GLU A 95 11.07 1.41 15.73
C GLU A 95 10.79 0.47 16.91
N SER A 96 9.58 0.59 17.49
CA SER A 96 9.14 -0.29 18.56
C SER A 96 7.64 -0.54 18.52
N LEU A 97 7.27 -1.76 18.87
CA LEU A 97 5.92 -2.24 19.13
C LEU A 97 5.89 -2.80 20.54
N ASP A 98 5.25 -2.11 21.48
CA ASP A 98 5.22 -2.45 22.90
C ASP A 98 3.77 -2.58 23.40
N ALA A 99 3.40 -3.77 23.84
CA ALA A 99 2.11 -4.05 24.45
C ALA A 99 2.21 -5.29 25.34
N PRO A 100 1.36 -5.43 26.36
CA PRO A 100 1.15 -6.72 27.01
C PRO A 100 0.81 -7.77 25.97
N ALA A 101 1.47 -8.92 26.01
CA ALA A 101 1.24 -9.98 25.04
C ALA A 101 1.33 -11.38 25.65
N GLN A 102 0.54 -12.28 25.14
CA GLN A 102 0.74 -13.71 25.32
C GLN A 102 1.96 -14.15 24.52
N PRO A 103 2.81 -15.06 25.02
CA PRO A 103 3.91 -15.59 24.23
C PRO A 103 3.48 -16.11 22.86
N GLY A 104 4.08 -15.59 21.78
CA GLY A 104 3.74 -15.91 20.41
C GLY A 104 2.57 -15.12 19.81
N GLU A 105 1.93 -14.25 20.60
CA GLU A 105 0.83 -13.38 20.16
C GLU A 105 1.18 -11.90 20.40
N GLY A 106 2.38 -11.50 19.96
CA GLY A 106 2.92 -10.15 20.10
C GLY A 106 2.21 -9.12 19.21
N LEU A 107 2.43 -7.83 19.50
CA LEU A 107 1.80 -6.73 18.77
C LEU A 107 2.17 -6.71 17.28
N GLU A 108 3.33 -7.26 16.92
CA GLU A 108 3.79 -7.43 15.54
C GLU A 108 2.84 -8.25 14.68
N ASN A 109 2.12 -9.22 15.26
CA ASN A 109 1.14 -10.03 14.54
C ASN A 109 -0.06 -9.21 14.04
N ALA A 110 -0.33 -8.04 14.64
CA ALA A 110 -1.39 -7.16 14.18
C ALA A 110 -0.95 -6.27 12.98
N PHE A 111 0.22 -6.52 12.40
CA PHE A 111 0.81 -5.78 11.28
C PHE A 111 1.42 -6.69 10.22
N ASP A 112 1.14 -8.00 10.25
CA ASP A 112 1.73 -8.99 9.35
C ASP A 112 0.88 -9.27 8.10
N GLY A 113 -0.32 -8.68 8.02
CA GLY A 113 -1.25 -8.87 6.90
C GLY A 113 -1.95 -10.23 6.91
N ASN A 114 -1.86 -10.99 8.02
CA ASN A 114 -2.41 -12.33 8.15
C ASN A 114 -3.50 -12.37 9.24
N VAL A 115 -4.75 -12.27 8.86
CA VAL A 115 -5.89 -12.31 9.80
C VAL A 115 -6.02 -13.62 10.61
N SER A 116 -5.17 -14.62 10.36
CA SER A 116 -5.14 -15.86 11.13
C SER A 116 -4.17 -15.80 12.32
N SER A 117 -3.22 -14.88 12.32
CA SER A 117 -2.40 -14.48 13.46
C SER A 117 -3.10 -13.36 14.22
N LEU A 118 -2.67 -13.09 15.44
CA LEU A 118 -3.23 -11.97 16.21
C LEU A 118 -2.28 -11.49 17.31
N TRP A 119 -2.39 -10.24 17.67
CA TRP A 119 -1.98 -9.75 18.97
C TRP A 119 -3.07 -10.10 19.99
N HIS A 120 -2.67 -10.66 21.12
CA HIS A 120 -3.52 -10.93 22.26
C HIS A 120 -2.75 -10.68 23.57
N THR A 121 -3.36 -9.97 24.49
CA THR A 121 -2.77 -9.76 25.81
C THR A 121 -2.69 -11.04 26.60
N SER A 122 -1.97 -11.03 27.73
CA SER A 122 -1.78 -12.25 28.55
C SER A 122 -3.11 -12.95 28.88
N TRP A 123 -3.15 -14.25 28.69
CA TRP A 123 -4.30 -15.08 29.05
C TRP A 123 -4.61 -15.10 30.56
N ASN A 124 -3.71 -14.61 31.39
CA ASN A 124 -3.98 -14.41 32.81
C ASN A 124 -4.97 -13.27 33.07
N GLY A 125 -5.23 -12.42 32.08
CA GLY A 125 -6.13 -11.28 32.16
C GLY A 125 -5.54 -10.07 32.89
N GLY A 126 -6.36 -9.04 33.09
CA GLY A 126 -5.97 -7.83 33.81
C GLY A 126 -5.24 -6.80 32.94
N ASP A 127 -5.28 -6.94 31.62
CA ASP A 127 -4.58 -6.07 30.69
C ASP A 127 -5.49 -5.06 29.96
N VAL A 128 -6.79 -5.08 30.23
CA VAL A 128 -7.72 -4.03 29.73
C VAL A 128 -7.32 -2.69 30.34
N GLY A 129 -7.29 -1.66 29.53
CA GLY A 129 -6.81 -0.33 29.91
C GLY A 129 -5.29 -0.16 29.85
N LYS A 130 -4.51 -1.22 29.62
CA LYS A 130 -3.08 -1.09 29.34
C LYS A 130 -2.85 -0.69 27.88
N PRO A 131 -1.91 0.22 27.60
CA PRO A 131 -1.68 0.70 26.25
C PRO A 131 -0.92 -0.29 25.40
N ALA A 132 -1.25 -0.33 24.10
CA ALA A 132 -0.38 -0.79 23.03
C ALA A 132 0.28 0.46 22.42
N THR A 133 1.59 0.54 22.52
CA THR A 133 2.40 1.69 22.08
C THR A 133 3.20 1.32 20.84
N MET A 134 3.08 2.12 19.80
CA MET A 134 3.71 1.95 18.51
C MET A 134 4.52 3.22 18.20
N VAL A 135 5.84 3.11 18.04
CA VAL A 135 6.72 4.22 17.68
C VAL A 135 7.20 4.00 16.26
N LEU A 136 6.98 4.97 15.39
CA LEU A 136 7.39 4.90 13.99
C LEU A 136 8.88 5.25 13.85
N LYS A 137 9.60 4.55 12.96
CA LYS A 137 10.99 4.87 12.60
C LYS A 137 11.10 6.28 12.03
N GLU A 138 10.16 6.60 11.13
CA GLU A 138 10.05 7.92 10.52
C GLU A 138 8.62 8.44 10.62
N PRO A 139 8.43 9.75 10.86
CA PRO A 139 7.10 10.33 10.89
C PRO A 139 6.36 10.05 9.57
N THR A 140 5.20 9.39 9.66
CA THR A 140 4.46 8.87 8.51
C THR A 140 3.03 9.40 8.49
N GLU A 141 2.56 9.81 7.32
CA GLU A 141 1.18 10.28 7.12
C GLU A 141 0.19 9.13 7.20
N ILE A 142 -0.81 9.29 8.09
CA ILE A 142 -1.93 8.36 8.25
C ILE A 142 -3.26 9.11 8.34
N THR A 143 -4.35 8.47 7.94
CA THR A 143 -5.69 9.08 7.85
C THR A 143 -6.71 8.39 8.71
N GLY A 144 -6.42 7.20 9.23
CA GLY A 144 -7.35 6.42 10.02
C GLY A 144 -6.77 5.11 10.52
N LEU A 145 -7.56 4.41 11.29
CA LEU A 145 -7.30 3.05 11.75
C LEU A 145 -8.47 2.15 11.35
N ARG A 146 -8.19 1.04 10.69
CA ARG A 146 -9.10 -0.11 10.60
C ARG A 146 -8.64 -1.18 11.57
N TYR A 147 -9.46 -1.45 12.58
CA TYR A 147 -9.31 -2.55 13.51
C TYR A 147 -10.00 -3.79 12.95
N VAL A 148 -9.27 -4.89 12.83
CA VAL A 148 -9.80 -6.20 12.45
C VAL A 148 -9.80 -7.08 13.70
N PRO A 149 -10.98 -7.47 14.22
CA PRO A 149 -11.07 -8.37 15.36
C PRO A 149 -10.63 -9.79 14.96
N ARG A 150 -10.35 -10.61 15.96
CA ARG A 150 -10.07 -12.03 15.73
C ARG A 150 -11.22 -12.74 15.02
N ALA A 151 -10.90 -13.76 14.21
CA ALA A 151 -11.86 -14.45 13.36
C ALA A 151 -12.85 -15.32 14.15
N TYR A 152 -12.42 -15.87 15.29
CA TYR A 152 -13.17 -16.82 16.11
C TYR A 152 -13.30 -16.28 17.53
N ASP A 153 -14.46 -16.54 18.17
CA ASP A 153 -14.85 -16.06 19.48
C ASP A 153 -14.77 -14.52 19.62
N SER A 154 -14.81 -13.98 20.83
CA SER A 154 -14.77 -12.54 21.08
C SER A 154 -13.79 -12.13 22.18
N ASN A 155 -12.96 -13.07 22.67
CA ASN A 155 -12.04 -12.78 23.77
C ASN A 155 -11.05 -11.68 23.41
N GLY A 156 -11.19 -10.53 24.07
CA GLY A 156 -10.34 -9.37 23.85
C GLY A 156 -10.78 -8.48 22.68
N ASN A 157 -11.90 -8.80 21.97
CA ASN A 157 -12.43 -7.90 20.97
C ASN A 157 -12.71 -6.52 21.58
N LEU A 158 -12.19 -5.48 20.96
CA LEU A 158 -12.31 -4.12 21.47
C LEU A 158 -13.77 -3.62 21.36
N ARG A 159 -14.26 -3.04 22.46
CA ARG A 159 -15.59 -2.42 22.56
C ARG A 159 -15.50 -0.91 22.67
N ASP A 160 -14.80 -0.43 23.69
CA ASP A 160 -14.52 0.99 23.90
C ASP A 160 -13.01 1.22 23.74
N VAL A 161 -12.66 2.20 22.92
CA VAL A 161 -11.28 2.42 22.50
C VAL A 161 -10.88 3.87 22.67
N LYS A 162 -9.69 4.10 23.19
CA LYS A 162 -8.98 5.37 23.11
C LYS A 162 -7.74 5.20 22.23
N LEU A 163 -7.65 6.01 21.18
CA LEU A 163 -6.50 6.08 20.29
C LEU A 163 -5.89 7.47 20.40
N VAL A 164 -4.59 7.55 20.70
CA VAL A 164 -3.83 8.80 20.72
C VAL A 164 -2.75 8.72 19.67
N VAL A 165 -2.73 9.68 18.76
CA VAL A 165 -1.70 9.83 17.73
C VAL A 165 -0.91 11.09 18.05
N THR A 166 0.39 10.93 18.33
CA THR A 166 1.32 12.05 18.50
C THR A 166 1.97 12.33 17.14
N ASP A 167 1.82 13.55 16.64
CA ASP A 167 2.42 13.97 15.38
C ASP A 167 3.92 14.35 15.52
N GLU A 168 4.56 14.66 14.39
CA GLU A 168 5.98 15.02 14.34
C GLU A 168 6.33 16.26 15.19
N SER A 169 5.36 17.16 15.44
CA SER A 169 5.53 18.34 16.29
C SER A 169 5.38 18.04 17.80
N GLY A 170 4.96 16.81 18.14
CA GLY A 170 4.66 16.40 19.51
C GLY A 170 3.24 16.68 19.95
N LYS A 171 2.36 17.18 19.07
CA LYS A 171 0.95 17.41 19.38
C LYS A 171 0.19 16.09 19.37
N GLU A 172 -0.65 15.90 20.38
CA GLU A 172 -1.52 14.73 20.50
C GLU A 172 -2.89 14.98 19.85
N HIS A 173 -3.34 13.98 19.12
CA HIS A 173 -4.67 13.87 18.51
C HIS A 173 -5.37 12.66 19.12
N THR A 174 -6.46 12.89 19.87
CA THR A 174 -7.18 11.82 20.57
C THR A 174 -8.48 11.50 19.84
N PHE A 175 -8.70 10.20 19.64
CA PHE A 175 -9.93 9.63 19.10
C PHE A 175 -10.51 8.65 20.13
N THR A 176 -11.81 8.74 20.39
CA THR A 176 -12.50 7.86 21.31
C THR A 176 -13.71 7.26 20.61
N VAL A 177 -13.85 5.96 20.73
CA VAL A 177 -15.01 5.23 20.23
C VAL A 177 -15.59 4.42 21.37
N THR A 178 -16.91 4.33 21.43
CA THR A 178 -17.63 3.54 22.41
C THR A 178 -18.61 2.60 21.72
N ASP A 179 -18.89 1.47 22.37
CA ASP A 179 -19.90 0.49 21.94
C ASP A 179 -19.71 -0.06 20.52
N TRP A 180 -18.47 -0.33 20.10
CA TRP A 180 -18.27 -1.15 18.91
C TRP A 180 -19.02 -2.47 19.05
N PRO A 181 -19.78 -2.90 18.04
CA PRO A 181 -20.60 -4.10 18.15
C PRO A 181 -19.73 -5.36 18.30
N ASN A 182 -20.20 -6.33 19.11
CA ASN A 182 -19.56 -7.63 19.24
C ASN A 182 -19.81 -8.49 18.01
N ASN A 183 -19.02 -8.29 17.01
CA ASN A 183 -18.99 -9.07 15.77
C ASN A 183 -17.58 -9.11 15.21
N ASN A 184 -17.31 -10.06 14.32
CA ASN A 184 -15.98 -10.24 13.71
C ASN A 184 -15.76 -9.37 12.45
N LYS A 185 -16.57 -8.31 12.27
CA LYS A 185 -16.39 -7.37 11.15
C LYS A 185 -15.39 -6.30 11.51
N PRO A 186 -14.58 -5.85 10.56
CA PRO A 186 -13.69 -4.71 10.76
C PRO A 186 -14.44 -3.45 11.22
N LYS A 187 -13.74 -2.59 11.94
CA LYS A 187 -14.25 -1.33 12.49
C LYS A 187 -13.24 -0.22 12.21
N ASP A 188 -13.74 0.95 11.84
CA ASP A 188 -12.91 2.06 11.38
C ASP A 188 -12.97 3.24 12.36
N ILE A 189 -11.81 3.90 12.52
CA ILE A 189 -11.67 5.23 13.10
C ILE A 189 -11.13 6.13 12.00
N ASP A 190 -11.98 6.99 11.46
CA ASP A 190 -11.58 8.03 10.53
C ASP A 190 -11.04 9.24 11.31
N PHE A 191 -9.86 9.71 10.97
CA PHE A 191 -9.26 10.88 11.62
C PHE A 191 -9.83 12.20 11.08
N GLY A 192 -10.56 12.17 9.97
CA GLY A 192 -11.09 13.35 9.28
C GLY A 192 -9.99 14.28 8.71
N LYS A 193 -8.74 13.85 8.78
CA LYS A 193 -7.55 14.58 8.32
C LYS A 193 -6.35 13.65 8.20
N THR A 194 -5.34 14.11 7.49
CA THR A 194 -4.01 13.49 7.52
C THR A 194 -3.23 13.93 8.76
N ILE A 195 -2.59 12.99 9.47
CA ILE A 195 -1.69 13.25 10.59
C ILE A 195 -0.34 12.62 10.25
N LYS A 196 0.73 13.41 10.31
CA LYS A 196 2.10 12.89 10.18
C LYS A 196 2.54 12.34 11.54
N ALA A 197 2.17 11.10 11.77
CA ALA A 197 2.32 10.41 13.05
C ALA A 197 3.77 10.03 13.33
N LYS A 198 4.19 10.19 14.59
CA LYS A 198 5.46 9.72 15.13
C LYS A 198 5.26 8.60 16.15
N LYS A 199 4.17 8.68 16.92
CA LYS A 199 3.84 7.71 17.95
C LYS A 199 2.32 7.49 17.96
N ILE A 200 1.91 6.27 18.19
CA ILE A 200 0.51 5.86 18.28
C ILE A 200 0.33 5.06 19.56
N VAL A 201 -0.73 5.34 20.31
CA VAL A 201 -1.09 4.60 21.53
C VAL A 201 -2.56 4.19 21.41
N LEU A 202 -2.79 2.89 21.36
CA LEU A 202 -4.12 2.28 21.36
C LEU A 202 -4.40 1.70 22.74
N THR A 203 -5.59 1.96 23.29
CA THR A 203 -6.03 1.41 24.56
C THR A 203 -7.47 0.94 24.43
N GLY A 204 -7.69 -0.36 24.58
CA GLY A 204 -9.03 -0.91 24.79
C GLY A 204 -9.43 -0.65 26.23
N THR A 205 -10.41 0.23 26.42
CA THR A 205 -10.91 0.58 27.75
C THR A 205 -12.05 -0.32 28.22
N LYS A 206 -12.73 -0.96 27.25
CA LYS A 206 -13.65 -2.09 27.46
C LYS A 206 -13.54 -3.07 26.31
N THR A 207 -13.78 -4.34 26.61
CA THR A 207 -13.64 -5.43 25.65
C THR A 207 -14.76 -6.45 25.80
N TYR A 208 -14.83 -7.38 24.86
CA TYR A 208 -15.73 -8.51 24.89
C TYR A 208 -14.98 -9.80 25.24
N GLY A 209 -15.70 -10.84 25.57
CA GLY A 209 -15.22 -12.20 25.79
C GLY A 209 -15.70 -12.83 27.07
N ASP A 210 -15.30 -14.07 27.32
CA ASP A 210 -15.66 -14.83 28.48
C ASP A 210 -15.08 -14.20 29.75
N GLY A 211 -15.98 -13.76 30.63
CA GLY A 211 -15.60 -13.11 31.89
C GLY A 211 -15.38 -11.60 31.81
N GLY A 212 -15.82 -10.95 30.71
CA GLY A 212 -15.85 -9.48 30.59
C GLY A 212 -14.50 -8.87 30.23
N ASP A 213 -14.25 -7.66 30.72
CA ASP A 213 -13.09 -6.83 30.42
C ASP A 213 -11.77 -7.41 30.97
N LYS A 214 -11.21 -8.44 30.30
CA LYS A 214 -9.98 -9.09 30.74
C LYS A 214 -8.80 -8.97 29.78
N TYR A 215 -9.08 -8.96 28.49
CA TYR A 215 -8.10 -9.08 27.43
C TYR A 215 -8.26 -7.97 26.41
N GLN A 216 -7.23 -7.73 25.64
CA GLN A 216 -7.27 -6.98 24.38
C GLN A 216 -6.72 -7.86 23.27
N SER A 217 -7.32 -7.81 22.08
CA SER A 217 -6.86 -8.54 20.92
C SER A 217 -7.13 -7.79 19.62
N ALA A 218 -6.31 -8.03 18.62
CA ALA A 218 -6.51 -7.60 17.24
C ALA A 218 -5.89 -8.62 16.31
N ALA A 219 -6.63 -9.05 15.29
CA ALA A 219 -6.01 -9.76 14.17
C ALA A 219 -5.19 -8.78 13.34
N GLU A 220 -5.72 -7.57 13.05
CA GLU A 220 -4.97 -6.53 12.35
C GLU A 220 -5.29 -5.12 12.88
N LEU A 221 -4.26 -4.27 12.87
CA LEU A 221 -4.32 -2.84 13.08
C LEU A 221 -3.82 -2.13 11.81
N ILE A 222 -4.73 -1.82 10.91
CA ILE A 222 -4.41 -1.26 9.61
C ILE A 222 -4.50 0.26 9.69
N PHE A 223 -3.35 0.94 9.87
CA PHE A 223 -3.29 2.40 9.77
C PHE A 223 -3.22 2.80 8.30
N THR A 224 -4.30 3.38 7.81
CA THR A 224 -4.44 3.78 6.40
C THR A 224 -3.58 4.99 6.10
N ARG A 225 -2.91 4.99 4.95
CA ARG A 225 -2.14 6.13 4.43
C ARG A 225 -3.00 6.96 3.49
N PRO A 226 -2.74 8.28 3.36
CA PRO A 226 -3.48 9.08 2.40
C PRO A 226 -3.29 8.48 1.00
N GLN A 227 -4.41 8.31 0.29
CA GLN A 227 -4.34 8.03 -1.14
C GLN A 227 -3.84 9.31 -1.78
N VAL A 228 -2.64 9.28 -2.36
CA VAL A 228 -2.18 10.38 -3.22
C VAL A 228 -3.18 10.44 -4.36
N ALA A 229 -3.92 11.54 -4.47
CA ALA A 229 -4.75 11.79 -5.64
C ALA A 229 -3.80 11.69 -6.85
N GLU A 230 -4.01 10.69 -7.70
CA GLU A 230 -3.20 10.57 -8.90
C GLU A 230 -3.43 11.85 -9.71
N THR A 231 -2.38 12.63 -9.87
CA THR A 231 -2.41 13.69 -10.88
C THR A 231 -2.74 13.00 -12.20
N PRO A 232 -3.80 13.40 -12.92
CA PRO A 232 -4.11 12.78 -14.20
C PRO A 232 -2.83 12.68 -15.03
N LEU A 233 -2.60 11.51 -15.60
CA LEU A 233 -1.41 11.28 -16.42
C LEU A 233 -1.42 12.33 -17.53
N ASP A 234 -0.38 13.14 -17.64
CA ASP A 234 -0.20 13.97 -18.83
C ASP A 234 0.16 13.05 -20.01
N LEU A 235 -0.85 12.68 -20.76
CA LEU A 235 -0.73 11.83 -21.95
C LEU A 235 -0.38 12.62 -23.21
N SER A 236 -0.20 13.93 -23.14
CA SER A 236 0.01 14.78 -24.32
C SER A 236 1.25 14.35 -25.14
N GLY A 237 2.33 13.94 -24.48
CA GLY A 237 3.52 13.40 -25.13
C GLY A 237 3.26 12.05 -25.81
N TYR A 238 2.46 11.21 -25.15
CA TYR A 238 2.08 9.89 -25.68
C TYR A 238 1.13 10.03 -26.89
N GLU A 239 0.12 10.90 -26.82
CA GLU A 239 -0.80 11.16 -27.92
C GLU A 239 -0.08 11.74 -29.14
N ALA A 240 0.93 12.62 -28.92
CA ALA A 240 1.79 13.14 -29.97
C ALA A 240 2.64 12.05 -30.63
N ALA A 241 3.21 11.14 -29.83
CA ALA A 241 3.99 10.00 -30.31
C ALA A 241 3.12 9.00 -31.09
N LEU A 242 1.91 8.73 -30.60
CA LEU A 242 0.92 7.86 -31.26
C LEU A 242 0.48 8.44 -32.61
N ALA A 243 0.18 9.76 -32.65
CA ALA A 243 -0.20 10.44 -33.88
C ALA A 243 0.93 10.44 -34.93
N LYS A 244 2.20 10.51 -34.46
CA LYS A 244 3.37 10.42 -35.35
C LYS A 244 3.54 8.98 -35.86
N ALA A 245 3.39 7.96 -35.02
CA ALA A 245 3.47 6.57 -35.42
C ALA A 245 2.35 6.18 -36.41
N GLN A 246 1.14 6.70 -36.24
CA GLN A 246 0.03 6.47 -37.19
C GLN A 246 0.31 7.06 -38.57
N LYS A 247 0.96 8.22 -38.65
CA LYS A 247 1.34 8.84 -39.96
C LYS A 247 2.46 8.10 -40.69
N LEU A 248 3.20 7.24 -40.00
CA LEU A 248 4.26 6.41 -40.59
C LEU A 248 3.73 5.06 -41.08
N SER A 249 2.49 4.72 -40.77
CA SER A 249 1.81 3.46 -41.20
C SER A 249 0.94 3.62 -42.43
N ASP A 250 0.73 4.84 -42.90
CA ASP A 250 0.06 5.21 -44.17
C ASP A 250 1.09 5.46 -45.27
#